data_e2de35083f3ff9f371c692c978209c41
#
_entry.id   e2de35083f3ff9f371c692c978209c41
#
_cell.length_a   1.000
_cell.length_b   1.000
_cell.length_c   1.000
_cell.angle_alpha   90.00
_cell.angle_beta   90.00
_cell.angle_gamma   90.00
#
_symmetry.space_group_name_H-M   'P 1'
#
loop_
_entity.id
_entity.type
_entity.pdbx_description
1 polymer ?
#
loop_
_entity_poly.entity_id
_entity_poly.type
_entity_poly.pdbx_seq_one_letter_code
_entity_poly.pdbx_strand_id
1 'polypeptide(L)'
;MYKETDVGFTIVWFSCVYSGAQGNPIIAIVPTFIFLLLHFSIVTDHLKQEIQLIIISIILGLVVDSSFSLLGFVKYNGTLDFAPNLAPLWIICMWAGFTAQINHVMKFLIGKYLLICFYGLLAPLAYIAGEGIGAAIVKDTYLSYGFISIAWSISLLSLFKISEYLMSK
;
A
#
# COMPACT_ATOMS: atom_id res chain seq x y z
N MET A 1 -16.56 -15.10 -1.84
CA MET A 1 -15.16 -15.04 -1.37
C MET A 1 -14.34 -13.89 -1.97
N TYR A 2 -14.25 -13.68 -3.30
CA TYR A 2 -13.52 -12.52 -3.87
C TYR A 2 -14.13 -11.15 -3.53
N LYS A 3 -15.43 -11.03 -3.40
CA LYS A 3 -16.11 -9.76 -3.05
C LYS A 3 -15.87 -9.30 -1.61
N GLU A 4 -15.57 -10.20 -0.71
CA GLU A 4 -15.39 -9.89 0.71
C GLU A 4 -14.01 -9.26 0.98
N THR A 5 -12.97 -9.72 0.27
CA THR A 5 -11.63 -9.14 0.36
C THR A 5 -11.55 -7.74 -0.26
N ASP A 6 -12.27 -7.50 -1.34
CA ASP A 6 -12.33 -6.19 -2.00
C ASP A 6 -13.00 -5.14 -1.08
N VAL A 7 -14.15 -5.47 -0.50
CA VAL A 7 -14.83 -4.59 0.48
C VAL A 7 -13.96 -4.37 1.73
N GLY A 8 -13.30 -5.43 2.22
CA GLY A 8 -12.41 -5.34 3.38
C GLY A 8 -11.25 -4.37 3.14
N PHE A 9 -10.58 -4.46 2.01
CA PHE A 9 -9.50 -3.54 1.66
C PHE A 9 -10.01 -2.10 1.45
N THR A 10 -11.19 -1.91 0.88
CA THR A 10 -11.78 -0.58 0.75
C THR A 10 -11.93 0.09 2.12
N ILE A 11 -12.39 -0.65 3.14
CA ILE A 11 -12.49 -0.16 4.52
C ILE A 11 -11.09 0.20 5.06
N VAL A 12 -10.09 -0.67 4.84
CA VAL A 12 -8.69 -0.41 5.24
C VAL A 12 -8.19 0.87 4.60
N TRP A 13 -8.38 1.03 3.28
CA TRP A 13 -7.91 2.19 2.53
C TRP A 13 -8.48 3.51 3.11
N PHE A 14 -9.80 3.60 3.27
CA PHE A 14 -10.44 4.78 3.85
C PHE A 14 -10.00 5.03 5.29
N SER A 15 -9.87 3.98 6.11
CA SER A 15 -9.40 4.10 7.49
C SER A 15 -7.96 4.60 7.55
N CYS A 16 -7.08 4.13 6.67
CA CYS A 16 -5.70 4.59 6.57
C CYS A 16 -5.63 6.06 6.19
N VAL A 17 -6.31 6.47 5.13
CA VAL A 17 -6.30 7.86 4.66
C VAL A 17 -6.91 8.79 5.72
N TYR A 18 -8.03 8.40 6.33
CA TYR A 18 -8.66 9.18 7.42
C TYR A 18 -7.76 9.26 8.67
N SER A 19 -7.05 8.17 8.99
CA SER A 19 -6.04 8.15 10.06
C SER A 19 -4.95 9.21 9.82
N GLY A 20 -4.44 9.30 8.58
CA GLY A 20 -3.49 10.34 8.18
C GLY A 20 -4.04 11.74 8.38
N ALA A 21 -5.27 11.99 7.92
CA ALA A 21 -5.93 13.28 8.04
C ALA A 21 -6.15 13.71 9.50
N GLN A 22 -6.45 12.76 10.39
CA GLN A 22 -6.68 13.02 11.83
C GLN A 22 -5.40 12.97 12.69
N GLY A 23 -4.27 12.50 12.14
CA GLY A 23 -3.04 12.26 12.90
C GLY A 23 -3.18 11.17 13.98
N ASN A 24 -4.18 10.29 13.86
CA ASN A 24 -4.46 9.24 14.85
C ASN A 24 -4.20 7.84 14.25
N PRO A 25 -3.07 7.17 14.58
CA PRO A 25 -2.70 5.91 13.96
C PRO A 25 -3.62 4.73 14.32
N ILE A 26 -4.38 4.80 15.41
CA ILE A 26 -5.29 3.74 15.84
C ILE A 26 -6.38 3.51 14.78
N ILE A 27 -6.82 4.57 14.10
CA ILE A 27 -7.84 4.52 13.05
C ILE A 27 -7.41 3.64 11.87
N ALA A 28 -6.10 3.58 11.58
CA ALA A 28 -5.56 2.70 10.54
C ALA A 28 -5.24 1.30 11.10
N ILE A 29 -4.60 1.22 12.26
CA ILE A 29 -4.08 -0.02 12.84
C ILE A 29 -5.21 -1.02 13.10
N VAL A 30 -6.29 -0.58 13.76
CA VAL A 30 -7.36 -1.50 14.18
C VAL A 30 -8.08 -2.13 12.99
N PRO A 31 -8.59 -1.38 11.99
CA PRO A 31 -9.23 -1.99 10.83
C PRO A 31 -8.27 -2.87 10.01
N THR A 32 -7.02 -2.45 9.86
CA THR A 32 -6.01 -3.25 9.14
C THR A 32 -5.74 -4.57 9.86
N PHE A 33 -5.59 -4.53 11.19
CA PHE A 33 -5.37 -5.73 11.99
C PHE A 33 -6.56 -6.71 11.88
N ILE A 34 -7.79 -6.20 12.00
CA ILE A 34 -9.00 -7.02 11.85
C ILE A 34 -9.07 -7.61 10.44
N PHE A 35 -8.81 -6.80 9.41
CA PHE A 35 -8.79 -7.26 8.03
C PHE A 35 -7.77 -8.37 7.80
N LEU A 36 -6.53 -8.20 8.26
CA LEU A 36 -5.48 -9.21 8.11
C LEU A 36 -5.80 -10.47 8.93
N LEU A 37 -6.38 -10.34 10.13
CA LEU A 37 -6.79 -11.49 10.93
C LEU A 37 -7.84 -12.32 10.20
N LEU A 38 -8.86 -11.69 9.64
CA LEU A 38 -9.90 -12.36 8.84
C LEU A 38 -9.31 -12.95 7.56
N HIS A 39 -8.44 -12.21 6.88
CA HIS A 39 -7.75 -12.67 5.69
C HIS A 39 -6.96 -13.95 5.94
N PHE A 40 -6.15 -13.98 6.99
CA PHE A 40 -5.35 -15.15 7.36
C PHE A 40 -6.19 -16.32 7.89
N SER A 41 -7.36 -16.06 8.47
CA SER A 41 -8.20 -17.11 9.05
C SER A 41 -9.17 -17.74 8.05
N ILE A 42 -9.60 -16.98 7.03
CA ILE A 42 -10.75 -17.38 6.17
C ILE A 42 -10.35 -17.45 4.69
N VAL A 43 -9.41 -16.60 4.26
CA VAL A 43 -9.20 -16.35 2.82
C VAL A 43 -8.00 -17.11 2.27
N THR A 44 -6.88 -17.17 2.99
CA THR A 44 -5.64 -17.76 2.47
C THR A 44 -5.43 -19.21 2.85
N ASP A 45 -5.02 -20.01 1.86
CA ASP A 45 -4.53 -21.39 2.07
C ASP A 45 -2.99 -21.42 2.18
N HIS A 46 -2.30 -20.30 1.94
CA HIS A 46 -0.84 -20.16 1.88
C HIS A 46 -0.31 -19.16 2.92
N LEU A 47 -0.71 -19.33 4.19
CA LEU A 47 -0.45 -18.38 5.28
C LEU A 47 1.00 -17.92 5.37
N LYS A 48 1.97 -18.85 5.33
CA LYS A 48 3.40 -18.53 5.46
C LYS A 48 3.88 -17.62 4.32
N GLN A 49 3.51 -17.94 3.09
CA GLN A 49 3.92 -17.20 1.90
C GLN A 49 3.32 -15.81 1.88
N GLU A 50 2.06 -15.66 2.28
CA GLU A 50 1.39 -14.37 2.34
C GLU A 50 1.93 -13.48 3.45
N ILE A 51 2.21 -14.03 4.64
CA ILE A 51 2.90 -13.28 5.69
C ILE A 51 4.27 -12.79 5.22
N GLN A 52 5.06 -13.64 4.54
CA GLN A 52 6.34 -13.23 3.99
C GLN A 52 6.20 -12.10 2.96
N LEU A 53 5.23 -12.21 2.06
CA LEU A 53 4.97 -11.17 1.05
C LEU A 53 4.57 -9.84 1.70
N ILE A 54 3.70 -9.88 2.71
CA ILE A 54 3.26 -8.69 3.45
C ILE A 54 4.44 -8.04 4.19
N ILE A 55 5.31 -8.81 4.85
CA ILE A 55 6.49 -8.26 5.52
C ILE A 55 7.42 -7.57 4.51
N ILE A 56 7.68 -8.20 3.37
CA ILE A 56 8.50 -7.62 2.29
C ILE A 56 7.86 -6.31 1.80
N SER A 57 6.56 -6.31 1.61
CA SER A 57 5.80 -5.14 1.17
C SER A 57 5.86 -3.99 2.17
N ILE A 58 5.74 -4.26 3.47
CA ILE A 58 5.88 -3.25 4.52
C ILE A 58 7.27 -2.60 4.46
N ILE A 59 8.32 -3.39 4.32
CA ILE A 59 9.70 -2.87 4.21
C ILE A 59 9.85 -2.03 2.94
N LEU A 60 9.35 -2.54 1.81
CA LEU A 60 9.37 -1.82 0.54
C LEU A 60 8.61 -0.49 0.62
N GLY A 61 7.40 -0.51 1.18
CA GLY A 61 6.57 0.67 1.36
C GLY A 61 7.22 1.70 2.28
N LEU A 62 7.83 1.24 3.38
CA LEU A 62 8.60 2.11 4.26
C LEU A 62 9.71 2.85 3.51
N VAL A 63 10.46 2.16 2.66
CA VAL A 63 11.54 2.76 1.86
C VAL A 63 10.99 3.70 0.80
N VAL A 64 10.00 3.27 0.04
CA VAL A 64 9.42 4.03 -1.09
C VAL A 64 8.78 5.33 -0.60
N ASP A 65 7.85 5.25 0.35
CA ASP A 65 7.12 6.44 0.82
C ASP A 65 8.00 7.38 1.65
N SER A 66 8.97 6.85 2.41
CA SER A 66 9.96 7.71 3.06
C SER A 66 10.84 8.42 2.04
N SER A 67 11.16 7.80 0.90
CA SER A 67 11.91 8.48 -0.16
C SER A 67 11.11 9.62 -0.78
N PHE A 68 9.80 9.48 -0.95
CA PHE A 68 8.93 10.57 -1.43
C PHE A 68 8.94 11.76 -0.46
N SER A 69 8.91 11.49 0.84
CA SER A 69 8.98 12.51 1.88
C SER A 69 10.34 13.20 1.90
N LEU A 70 11.43 12.44 1.89
CA LEU A 70 12.81 12.95 1.89
C LEU A 70 13.11 13.83 0.68
N LEU A 71 12.60 13.47 -0.50
CA LEU A 71 12.75 14.23 -1.74
C LEU A 71 11.79 15.44 -1.83
N GLY A 72 10.89 15.58 -0.85
CA GLY A 72 9.92 16.66 -0.81
C GLY A 72 8.82 16.55 -1.89
N PHE A 73 8.56 15.35 -2.41
CA PHE A 73 7.48 15.12 -3.36
C PHE A 73 6.13 14.94 -2.68
N VAL A 74 6.13 14.34 -1.49
CA VAL A 74 4.93 14.14 -0.67
C VAL A 74 5.24 14.50 0.78
N LYS A 75 4.38 15.30 1.39
CA LYS A 75 4.41 15.57 2.83
C LYS A 75 3.23 14.83 3.46
N TYR A 76 3.52 13.82 4.27
CA TYR A 76 2.49 13.04 4.96
C TYR A 76 2.09 13.70 6.27
N ASN A 77 0.80 13.61 6.62
CA ASN A 77 0.31 13.92 7.95
C ASN A 77 0.33 12.64 8.82
N GLY A 78 0.39 12.82 10.15
CA GLY A 78 0.46 11.69 11.09
C GLY A 78 1.82 10.99 11.14
N THR A 79 2.90 11.68 10.75
CA THR A 79 4.28 11.24 10.95
C THR A 79 4.69 11.30 12.43
N LEU A 80 5.74 10.58 12.77
CA LEU A 80 6.33 10.63 14.12
C LEU A 80 7.18 11.91 14.26
N ASP A 81 7.03 12.63 15.37
CA ASP A 81 7.75 13.90 15.62
C ASP A 81 9.27 13.76 15.54
N PHE A 82 9.82 12.63 16.01
CA PHE A 82 11.25 12.34 15.96
C PHE A 82 11.74 11.82 14.59
N ALA A 83 10.84 11.51 13.67
CA ALA A 83 11.15 10.98 12.33
C ALA A 83 10.15 11.51 11.29
N PRO A 84 10.12 12.83 11.02
CA PRO A 84 9.09 13.48 10.22
C PRO A 84 9.12 13.08 8.73
N ASN A 85 10.24 12.54 8.26
CA ASN A 85 10.39 12.08 6.88
C ASN A 85 10.18 10.55 6.73
N LEU A 86 9.91 9.85 7.82
CA LEU A 86 9.59 8.43 7.74
C LEU A 86 8.11 8.26 7.36
N ALA A 87 7.83 7.27 6.53
CA ALA A 87 6.46 6.94 6.17
C ALA A 87 5.63 6.66 7.44
N PRO A 88 4.48 7.32 7.62
CA PRO A 88 3.67 7.17 8.83
C PRO A 88 3.02 5.78 8.91
N LEU A 89 2.57 5.40 10.10
CA LEU A 89 2.00 4.07 10.35
C LEU A 89 0.80 3.74 9.46
N TRP A 90 0.00 4.73 9.09
CA TRP A 90 -1.14 4.50 8.20
C TRP A 90 -0.71 4.10 6.76
N ILE A 91 0.44 4.58 6.28
CA ILE A 91 1.05 4.11 5.02
C ILE A 91 1.49 2.64 5.15
N ILE A 92 2.13 2.28 6.27
CA ILE A 92 2.53 0.89 6.54
C ILE A 92 1.32 -0.05 6.55
N CYS A 93 0.23 0.35 7.21
CA CYS A 93 -1.04 -0.36 7.18
C CYS A 93 -1.62 -0.49 5.76
N MET A 94 -1.52 0.57 4.97
CA MET A 94 -1.96 0.59 3.57
C MET A 94 -1.20 -0.45 2.74
N TRP A 95 0.13 -0.51 2.82
CA TRP A 95 0.94 -1.50 2.12
C TRP A 95 0.60 -2.93 2.54
N ALA A 96 0.40 -3.17 3.82
CA ALA A 96 0.01 -4.49 4.33
C ALA A 96 -1.36 -4.93 3.78
N GLY A 97 -2.36 -4.07 3.86
CA GLY A 97 -3.71 -4.34 3.36
C GLY A 97 -3.76 -4.50 1.84
N PHE A 98 -3.03 -3.65 1.10
CA PHE A 98 -2.92 -3.74 -0.36
C PHE A 98 -2.30 -5.07 -0.80
N THR A 99 -1.21 -5.49 -0.15
CA THR A 99 -0.47 -6.71 -0.53
C THR A 99 -1.30 -7.97 -0.33
N ALA A 100 -2.17 -8.01 0.67
CA ALA A 100 -3.11 -9.10 0.88
C ALA A 100 -4.08 -9.30 -0.32
N GLN A 101 -4.21 -8.33 -1.23
CA GLN A 101 -5.04 -8.44 -2.44
C GLN A 101 -4.35 -9.18 -3.59
N ILE A 102 -3.00 -9.26 -3.61
CA ILE A 102 -2.22 -9.70 -4.78
C ILE A 102 -2.62 -11.10 -5.24
N ASN A 103 -2.72 -12.05 -4.33
CA ASN A 103 -3.04 -13.45 -4.65
C ASN A 103 -4.54 -13.74 -4.73
N HIS A 104 -5.38 -12.76 -4.48
CA HIS A 104 -6.84 -12.90 -4.42
C HIS A 104 -7.53 -12.01 -5.45
N VAL A 105 -7.87 -10.78 -5.08
CA VAL A 105 -8.58 -9.85 -5.95
C VAL A 105 -7.77 -9.48 -7.19
N MET A 106 -6.45 -9.31 -7.04
CA MET A 106 -5.54 -8.93 -8.11
C MET A 106 -4.91 -10.13 -8.84
N LYS A 107 -5.31 -11.36 -8.51
CA LYS A 107 -4.77 -12.60 -9.11
C LYS A 107 -4.83 -12.60 -10.65
N PHE A 108 -5.80 -11.90 -11.23
CA PHE A 108 -5.94 -11.78 -12.68
C PHE A 108 -4.77 -11.04 -13.37
N LEU A 109 -3.94 -10.32 -12.60
CA LEU A 109 -2.74 -9.62 -13.07
C LEU A 109 -1.50 -10.52 -13.12
N ILE A 110 -1.48 -11.64 -12.42
CA ILE A 110 -0.33 -12.56 -12.38
C ILE A 110 0.08 -12.94 -13.80
N GLY A 111 1.38 -12.79 -14.12
CA GLY A 111 1.94 -13.01 -15.45
C GLY A 111 1.72 -11.87 -16.47
N LYS A 112 0.93 -10.83 -16.14
CA LYS A 112 0.62 -9.71 -17.04
C LYS A 112 1.46 -8.47 -16.69
N TYR A 113 2.77 -8.57 -16.80
CA TYR A 113 3.73 -7.57 -16.29
C TYR A 113 3.52 -6.15 -16.86
N LEU A 114 3.18 -6.02 -18.14
CA LEU A 114 2.86 -4.71 -18.73
C LEU A 114 1.62 -4.08 -18.09
N LEU A 115 0.60 -4.87 -17.79
CA LEU A 115 -0.60 -4.38 -17.15
C LEU A 115 -0.32 -4.00 -15.67
N ILE A 116 0.52 -4.76 -14.97
CA ILE A 116 0.97 -4.42 -13.62
C ILE A 116 1.70 -3.08 -13.62
N CYS A 117 2.63 -2.86 -14.56
CA CYS A 117 3.31 -1.57 -14.70
C CYS A 117 2.31 -0.42 -14.95
N PHE A 118 1.32 -0.66 -15.82
CA PHE A 118 0.29 0.33 -16.11
C PHE A 118 -0.52 0.71 -14.85
N TYR A 119 -0.90 -0.26 -14.02
CA TYR A 119 -1.53 0.03 -12.71
C TYR A 119 -0.64 0.89 -11.81
N GLY A 120 0.67 0.63 -11.80
CA GLY A 120 1.64 1.44 -11.06
C GLY A 120 1.71 2.89 -11.55
N LEU A 121 1.59 3.10 -12.87
CA LEU A 121 1.56 4.46 -13.44
C LEU A 121 0.36 5.28 -12.96
N LEU A 122 -0.73 4.64 -12.53
CA LEU A 122 -1.93 5.29 -12.01
C LEU A 122 -1.84 5.64 -10.51
N ALA A 123 -0.77 5.22 -9.82
CA ALA A 123 -0.61 5.45 -8.38
C ALA A 123 -0.77 6.92 -7.95
N PRO A 124 -0.32 7.95 -8.70
CA PRO A 124 -0.54 9.34 -8.33
C PRO A 124 -2.00 9.70 -8.03
N LEU A 125 -2.96 9.02 -8.67
CA LEU A 125 -4.39 9.25 -8.42
C LEU A 125 -4.78 8.94 -6.97
N ALA A 126 -4.19 7.89 -6.37
CA ALA A 126 -4.43 7.55 -4.97
C ALA A 126 -3.84 8.60 -4.02
N TYR A 127 -2.68 9.18 -4.36
CA TYR A 127 -2.07 10.27 -3.59
C TYR A 127 -2.89 11.55 -3.67
N ILE A 128 -3.38 11.92 -4.86
CA ILE A 128 -4.29 13.07 -5.05
C ILE A 128 -5.59 12.85 -4.25
N ALA A 129 -6.15 11.65 -4.25
CA ALA A 129 -7.32 11.32 -3.45
C ALA A 129 -7.03 11.45 -1.94
N GLY A 130 -5.87 10.98 -1.48
CA GLY A 130 -5.40 11.14 -0.10
C GLY A 130 -5.21 12.60 0.30
N GLU A 131 -4.69 13.44 -0.61
CA GLU A 131 -4.59 14.88 -0.42
C GLU A 131 -5.97 15.53 -0.27
N GLY A 132 -6.93 15.16 -1.11
CA GLY A 132 -8.31 15.66 -1.04
C GLY A 132 -9.01 15.37 0.30
N ILE A 133 -8.56 14.33 1.03
CA ILE A 133 -9.05 13.98 2.38
C ILE A 133 -8.19 14.66 3.47
N GLY A 134 -7.01 15.19 3.14
CA GLY A 134 -6.11 15.85 4.08
C GLY A 134 -5.06 14.93 4.72
N ALA A 135 -4.82 13.73 4.17
CA ALA A 135 -3.82 12.79 4.70
C ALA A 135 -2.39 13.13 4.29
N ALA A 136 -2.22 13.81 3.17
CA ALA A 136 -0.93 14.18 2.61
C ALA A 136 -1.05 15.49 1.82
N ILE A 137 0.09 16.07 1.47
CA ILE A 137 0.21 17.17 0.51
C ILE A 137 1.18 16.70 -0.56
N VAL A 138 0.74 16.64 -1.80
CA VAL A 138 1.56 16.26 -2.95
C VAL A 138 2.11 17.52 -3.60
N LYS A 139 3.41 17.60 -3.81
CA LYS A 139 3.99 18.68 -4.57
C LYS A 139 3.50 18.57 -6.02
N ASP A 140 2.72 19.55 -6.46
CA ASP A 140 2.12 19.57 -7.80
C ASP A 140 3.16 19.87 -8.88
N THR A 141 3.91 18.85 -9.27
CA THR A 141 4.90 18.91 -10.34
C THR A 141 4.89 17.63 -11.17
N TYR A 142 5.15 17.72 -12.46
CA TYR A 142 5.32 16.57 -13.34
C TYR A 142 6.39 15.60 -12.82
N LEU A 143 7.45 16.15 -12.19
CA LEU A 143 8.52 15.36 -11.61
C LEU A 143 8.02 14.50 -10.44
N SER A 144 7.20 15.07 -9.53
CA SER A 144 6.63 14.34 -8.39
C SER A 144 5.73 13.21 -8.86
N TYR A 145 4.80 13.49 -9.75
CA TYR A 145 3.89 12.47 -10.29
C TYR A 145 4.62 11.40 -11.09
N GLY A 146 5.61 11.80 -11.92
CA GLY A 146 6.44 10.87 -12.66
C GLY A 146 7.25 9.93 -11.75
N PHE A 147 7.83 10.47 -10.68
CA PHE A 147 8.60 9.70 -9.71
C PHE A 147 7.71 8.70 -8.96
N ILE A 148 6.54 9.13 -8.47
CA ILE A 148 5.55 8.27 -7.83
C ILE A 148 5.12 7.14 -8.79
N SER A 149 4.78 7.48 -10.04
CA SER A 149 4.37 6.51 -11.05
C SER A 149 5.42 5.42 -11.29
N ILE A 150 6.67 5.83 -11.50
CA ILE A 150 7.78 4.91 -11.76
C ILE A 150 8.07 4.04 -10.53
N ALA A 151 8.15 4.63 -9.34
CA ALA A 151 8.41 3.90 -8.11
C ALA A 151 7.33 2.85 -7.83
N TRP A 152 6.04 3.19 -8.02
CA TRP A 152 4.94 2.25 -7.86
C TRP A 152 4.93 1.16 -8.94
N SER A 153 5.26 1.49 -10.19
CA SER A 153 5.36 0.49 -11.26
C SER A 153 6.43 -0.56 -10.95
N ILE A 154 7.60 -0.11 -10.46
CA ILE A 154 8.68 -1.01 -10.05
C ILE A 154 8.27 -1.82 -8.82
N SER A 155 7.66 -1.18 -7.83
CA SER A 155 7.21 -1.83 -6.58
C SER A 155 6.17 -2.91 -6.85
N LEU A 156 5.14 -2.61 -7.64
CA LEU A 156 4.12 -3.59 -8.01
C LEU A 156 4.71 -4.76 -8.77
N LEU A 157 5.53 -4.48 -9.80
CA LEU A 157 6.18 -5.54 -10.57
C LEU A 157 7.02 -6.45 -9.68
N SER A 158 7.76 -5.87 -8.74
CA SER A 158 8.58 -6.61 -7.78
C SER A 158 7.72 -7.48 -6.86
N LEU A 159 6.65 -6.92 -6.28
CA LEU A 159 5.76 -7.67 -5.39
C LEU A 159 5.05 -8.82 -6.10
N PHE A 160 4.58 -8.62 -7.34
CA PHE A 160 3.97 -9.70 -8.11
C PHE A 160 4.96 -10.82 -8.44
N LYS A 161 6.20 -10.50 -8.85
CA LYS A 161 7.25 -11.49 -9.09
C LYS A 161 7.65 -12.25 -7.82
N ILE A 162 7.78 -11.53 -6.69
CA ILE A 162 8.05 -12.16 -5.39
C ILE A 162 6.90 -13.08 -5.00
N SER A 163 5.66 -12.65 -5.21
CA SER A 163 4.48 -13.47 -4.95
C SER A 163 4.50 -14.76 -5.78
N GLU A 164 4.73 -14.67 -7.10
CA GLU A 164 4.84 -15.83 -7.98
C GLU A 164 5.93 -16.80 -7.49
N TYR A 165 7.09 -16.28 -7.09
CA TYR A 165 8.17 -17.11 -6.55
C TYR A 165 7.82 -17.78 -5.22
N LEU A 166 7.17 -17.05 -4.30
CA LEU A 166 6.78 -17.62 -3.01
C LEU A 166 5.69 -18.68 -3.16
N MET A 167 4.73 -18.46 -4.06
CA MET A 167 3.63 -19.40 -4.31
C MET A 167 4.05 -20.63 -5.12
N SER A 168 5.23 -20.62 -5.75
CA SER A 168 5.78 -21.78 -6.48
C SER A 168 6.52 -22.77 -5.57
N LYS A 169 6.71 -22.43 -4.29
CA LYS A 169 7.38 -23.26 -3.28
C LYS A 169 6.40 -24.04 -2.41
#